data_0eda6a2108129fe5054c7252f0f0e493
#
_entry.id   0eda6a2108129fe5054c7252f0f0e493
#
_cell.length_a   1.000
_cell.length_b   1.000
_cell.length_c   1.000
_cell.angle_alpha   90.00
_cell.angle_beta   90.00
_cell.angle_gamma   90.00
#
_symmetry.space_group_name_H-M   'P 1'
#
loop_
_entity.id
_entity.type
_entity.pdbx_description
1 polymer ?
#
loop_
_entity_poly.entity_id
_entity_poly.type
_entity_poly.pdbx_seq_one_letter_code
_entity_poly.pdbx_strand_id
1 'polypeptide(L)'
;MLEWMQIPYTGSGVLASAIGIDKQATCNLWENAGLPVPEGFQVSAPSEAAEIIRRLGRSLVVKPNKDGSSFGVEKLEDATEETLADAIRRSLAVEDDLVVERRIHGREFTCAVLGEGKNAKALPIIEIMAPNGDYNSVNKYQGNEVRYACPADLPEETARAMAETVEKAYRVIGARGWGRIDLMMEPSGRFYLLEINTNPGMTPHSLVPMAARAVGIPYEELVLQVASEARLDHAV
;
A
#
# COMPACT_ATOMS: atom_id res chain seq x y z
N MET A 1 13.68 17.98 3.75
CA MET A 1 14.19 18.81 4.89
C MET A 1 15.41 18.15 5.54
N LEU A 2 15.36 16.88 5.97
CA LEU A 2 16.49 16.21 6.63
C LEU A 2 17.75 16.17 5.75
N GLU A 3 17.62 15.87 4.45
CA GLU A 3 18.72 15.95 3.48
C GLU A 3 19.39 17.34 3.48
N TRP A 4 18.58 18.39 3.39
CA TRP A 4 19.10 19.76 3.41
C TRP A 4 19.78 20.15 4.73
N MET A 5 19.29 19.60 5.85
CA MET A 5 19.87 19.79 7.17
C MET A 5 21.05 18.85 7.46
N GLN A 6 21.38 17.94 6.54
CA GLN A 6 22.41 16.91 6.69
C GLN A 6 22.19 16.02 7.93
N ILE A 7 20.91 15.72 8.24
CA ILE A 7 20.55 14.85 9.35
C ILE A 7 20.25 13.46 8.79
N PRO A 8 21.05 12.43 9.11
CA PRO A 8 20.78 11.05 8.72
C PRO A 8 19.40 10.58 9.21
N TYR A 9 18.69 9.84 8.38
CA TYR A 9 17.35 9.31 8.70
C TYR A 9 17.18 7.87 8.21
N THR A 10 16.26 7.16 8.84
CA THR A 10 15.89 5.78 8.47
C THR A 10 14.83 5.78 7.38
N GLY A 11 14.74 4.67 6.65
CA GLY A 11 13.73 4.46 5.63
C GLY A 11 14.08 5.08 4.28
N SER A 12 13.08 5.15 3.42
CA SER A 12 13.24 5.56 2.02
C SER A 12 13.64 7.03 1.86
N GLY A 13 14.44 7.30 0.84
CA GLY A 13 14.88 8.65 0.50
C GLY A 13 13.79 9.54 -0.07
N VAL A 14 14.15 10.77 -0.41
CA VAL A 14 13.20 11.81 -0.84
C VAL A 14 12.38 11.38 -2.05
N LEU A 15 13.04 10.85 -3.09
CA LEU A 15 12.34 10.44 -4.32
C LEU A 15 11.38 9.28 -4.08
N ALA A 16 11.84 8.22 -3.43
CA ALA A 16 11.01 7.05 -3.16
C ALA A 16 9.84 7.36 -2.22
N SER A 17 10.05 8.25 -1.24
CA SER A 17 8.97 8.70 -0.35
C SER A 17 7.94 9.57 -1.08
N ALA A 18 8.39 10.46 -1.99
CA ALA A 18 7.49 11.28 -2.80
C ALA A 18 6.66 10.43 -3.78
N ILE A 19 7.27 9.40 -4.39
CA ILE A 19 6.56 8.44 -5.24
C ILE A 19 5.58 7.63 -4.38
N GLY A 20 6.03 7.11 -3.24
CA GLY A 20 5.22 6.21 -2.40
C GLY A 20 3.97 6.86 -1.80
N ILE A 21 3.95 8.16 -1.58
CA ILE A 21 2.75 8.87 -1.12
C ILE A 21 1.76 9.10 -2.26
N ASP A 22 2.23 9.24 -3.50
CA ASP A 22 1.42 9.42 -4.70
C ASP A 22 1.02 8.06 -5.29
N LYS A 23 -0.23 7.64 -5.03
CA LYS A 23 -0.73 6.31 -5.43
C LYS A 23 -0.72 6.11 -6.94
N GLN A 24 -1.07 7.15 -7.71
CA GLN A 24 -1.07 7.06 -9.17
C GLN A 24 0.34 6.94 -9.73
N ALA A 25 1.29 7.73 -9.22
CA ALA A 25 2.70 7.65 -9.63
C ALA A 25 3.28 6.27 -9.31
N THR A 26 2.99 5.75 -8.11
CA THR A 26 3.41 4.40 -7.67
C THR A 26 2.84 3.33 -8.60
N CYS A 27 1.52 3.34 -8.85
CA CYS A 27 0.87 2.36 -9.71
C CYS A 27 1.39 2.43 -11.15
N ASN A 28 1.60 3.63 -11.70
CA ASN A 28 2.17 3.81 -13.04
C ASN A 28 3.58 3.20 -13.17
N LEU A 29 4.43 3.39 -12.17
CA LEU A 29 5.77 2.79 -12.16
C LEU A 29 5.71 1.26 -12.06
N TRP A 30 4.84 0.73 -11.21
CA TRP A 30 4.66 -0.70 -11.08
C TRP A 30 4.10 -1.34 -12.35
N GLU A 31 3.08 -0.74 -12.96
CA GLU A 31 2.50 -1.18 -14.23
C GLU A 31 3.54 -1.20 -15.36
N ASN A 32 4.33 -0.12 -15.50
CA ASN A 32 5.43 -0.04 -16.47
C ASN A 32 6.52 -1.10 -16.23
N ALA A 33 6.68 -1.57 -15.00
CA ALA A 33 7.58 -2.67 -14.64
C ALA A 33 6.94 -4.07 -14.83
N GLY A 34 5.70 -4.14 -15.32
CA GLY A 34 4.94 -5.37 -15.52
C GLY A 34 4.47 -6.01 -14.22
N LEU A 35 4.23 -5.20 -13.18
CA LEU A 35 3.68 -5.65 -11.90
C LEU A 35 2.15 -5.52 -11.88
N PRO A 36 1.45 -6.41 -11.16
CA PRO A 36 0.00 -6.41 -11.14
C PRO A 36 -0.52 -5.28 -10.24
N VAL A 37 -1.23 -4.32 -10.84
CA VAL A 37 -1.95 -3.24 -10.15
C VAL A 37 -3.42 -3.24 -10.60
N PRO A 38 -4.38 -2.74 -9.81
CA PRO A 38 -5.72 -2.49 -10.28
C PRO A 38 -5.70 -1.47 -11.43
N GLU A 39 -6.51 -1.70 -12.45
CA GLU A 39 -6.69 -0.68 -13.48
C GLU A 39 -7.36 0.55 -12.86
N GLY A 40 -6.78 1.72 -13.09
CA GLY A 40 -7.26 2.97 -12.53
C GLY A 40 -6.57 4.18 -13.17
N PHE A 41 -7.08 5.35 -12.86
CA PHE A 41 -6.50 6.60 -13.31
C PHE A 41 -6.92 7.78 -12.44
N GLN A 42 -6.15 8.84 -12.56
CA GLN A 42 -6.37 10.09 -11.86
C GLN A 42 -7.63 10.80 -12.37
N VAL A 43 -8.39 11.40 -11.47
CA VAL A 43 -9.66 12.06 -11.73
C VAL A 43 -9.68 13.41 -11.04
N SER A 44 -10.12 14.44 -11.77
CA SER A 44 -10.17 15.81 -11.28
C SER A 44 -11.59 16.43 -11.32
N ALA A 45 -12.55 15.75 -11.96
CA ALA A 45 -13.89 16.30 -12.09
C ALA A 45 -14.99 15.21 -12.06
N PRO A 46 -16.16 15.50 -11.45
CA PRO A 46 -17.32 14.59 -11.46
C PRO A 46 -17.85 14.29 -12.86
N SER A 47 -17.60 15.15 -13.85
CA SER A 47 -18.01 14.96 -15.25
C SER A 47 -17.33 13.78 -15.93
N GLU A 48 -16.27 13.22 -15.33
CA GLU A 48 -15.55 12.05 -15.83
C GLU A 48 -16.26 10.72 -15.52
N ALA A 49 -17.30 10.72 -14.68
CA ALA A 49 -17.99 9.52 -14.20
C ALA A 49 -18.45 8.55 -15.30
N ALA A 50 -19.05 9.07 -16.37
CA ALA A 50 -19.52 8.25 -17.48
C ALA A 50 -18.39 7.49 -18.18
N GLU A 51 -17.27 8.17 -18.45
CA GLU A 51 -16.09 7.58 -19.09
C GLU A 51 -15.41 6.56 -18.15
N ILE A 52 -15.35 6.85 -16.87
CA ILE A 52 -14.79 5.94 -15.86
C ILE A 52 -15.57 4.62 -15.86
N ILE A 53 -16.89 4.68 -15.74
CA ILE A 53 -17.74 3.48 -15.75
C ILE A 53 -17.58 2.69 -17.05
N ARG A 54 -17.51 3.38 -18.19
CA ARG A 54 -17.31 2.75 -19.49
C ARG A 54 -15.99 1.96 -19.55
N ARG A 55 -14.92 2.45 -18.91
CA ARG A 55 -13.59 1.86 -18.94
C ARG A 55 -13.39 0.79 -17.87
N LEU A 56 -13.73 1.11 -16.62
CA LEU A 56 -13.41 0.28 -15.45
C LEU A 56 -14.57 -0.60 -14.98
N GLY A 57 -15.79 -0.39 -15.52
CA GLY A 57 -16.99 -1.05 -15.01
C GLY A 57 -17.58 -0.33 -13.81
N ARG A 58 -18.44 -1.02 -13.03
CA ARG A 58 -19.27 -0.41 -12.00
C ARG A 58 -18.82 -0.68 -10.57
N SER A 59 -17.90 -1.62 -10.38
CA SER A 59 -17.31 -1.92 -9.08
C SER A 59 -16.00 -1.14 -8.92
N LEU A 60 -16.05 -0.05 -8.16
CA LEU A 60 -15.03 0.98 -8.15
C LEU A 60 -14.60 1.37 -6.74
N VAL A 61 -13.38 1.88 -6.63
CA VAL A 61 -12.90 2.59 -5.44
C VAL A 61 -12.50 4.00 -5.86
N VAL A 62 -13.03 5.00 -5.16
CA VAL A 62 -12.60 6.41 -5.25
C VAL A 62 -11.77 6.70 -4.02
N LYS A 63 -10.57 7.22 -4.20
CA LYS A 63 -9.64 7.49 -3.08
C LYS A 63 -8.79 8.73 -3.33
N PRO A 64 -8.47 9.50 -2.28
CA PRO A 64 -7.44 10.54 -2.33
C PRO A 64 -6.11 9.96 -2.80
N ASN A 65 -5.44 10.70 -3.70
CA ASN A 65 -4.18 10.22 -4.29
C ASN A 65 -3.03 10.25 -3.29
N LYS A 66 -2.96 11.28 -2.44
CA LYS A 66 -1.81 11.55 -1.57
C LYS A 66 -2.13 11.46 -0.07
N ASP A 67 -3.33 11.05 0.30
CA ASP A 67 -3.72 10.88 1.69
C ASP A 67 -3.55 9.42 2.16
N GLY A 68 -3.47 9.22 3.48
CA GLY A 68 -3.25 7.94 4.13
C GLY A 68 -4.44 7.48 4.97
N SER A 69 -4.25 6.37 5.71
CA SER A 69 -5.19 5.83 6.71
C SER A 69 -6.60 5.54 6.20
N SER A 70 -6.79 5.31 4.90
CA SER A 70 -8.09 5.07 4.26
C SER A 70 -9.11 6.22 4.48
N PHE A 71 -8.63 7.42 4.77
CA PHE A 71 -9.48 8.59 4.87
C PHE A 71 -9.99 9.00 3.48
N GLY A 72 -11.28 9.32 3.35
CA GLY A 72 -11.88 9.72 2.07
C GLY A 72 -12.01 8.60 1.03
N VAL A 73 -11.77 7.35 1.37
CA VAL A 73 -11.94 6.19 0.46
C VAL A 73 -13.41 5.83 0.39
N GLU A 74 -13.97 5.81 -0.82
CA GLU A 74 -15.33 5.36 -1.09
C GLU A 74 -15.33 4.11 -1.97
N LYS A 75 -16.07 3.09 -1.57
CA LYS A 75 -16.21 1.82 -2.27
C LYS A 75 -17.61 1.74 -2.88
N LEU A 76 -17.70 1.55 -4.19
CA LEU A 76 -18.93 1.44 -4.95
C LEU A 76 -19.04 0.04 -5.57
N GLU A 77 -20.14 -0.67 -5.31
CA GLU A 77 -20.35 -2.03 -5.84
C GLU A 77 -21.01 -2.00 -7.23
N ASP A 78 -21.98 -1.13 -7.41
CA ASP A 78 -22.75 -0.98 -8.65
C ASP A 78 -22.96 0.50 -8.97
N ALA A 79 -21.84 1.18 -9.30
CA ALA A 79 -21.81 2.60 -9.56
C ALA A 79 -22.69 2.98 -10.76
N THR A 80 -23.53 4.00 -10.58
CA THR A 80 -24.13 4.78 -11.67
C THR A 80 -23.32 6.04 -11.91
N GLU A 81 -23.52 6.71 -13.03
CA GLU A 81 -22.87 8.00 -13.30
C GLU A 81 -23.13 9.00 -12.16
N GLU A 82 -24.35 9.04 -11.64
CA GLU A 82 -24.75 9.93 -10.55
C GLU A 82 -24.03 9.57 -9.24
N THR A 83 -24.07 8.30 -8.82
CA THR A 83 -23.45 7.88 -7.55
C THR A 83 -21.92 8.01 -7.59
N LEU A 84 -21.29 7.75 -8.74
CA LEU A 84 -19.85 7.95 -8.91
C LEU A 84 -19.50 9.44 -8.92
N ALA A 85 -20.27 10.28 -9.63
CA ALA A 85 -20.07 11.73 -9.63
C ALA A 85 -20.23 12.34 -8.22
N ASP A 86 -21.16 11.82 -7.41
CA ASP A 86 -21.34 12.23 -6.03
C ASP A 86 -20.17 11.80 -5.13
N ALA A 87 -19.68 10.56 -5.31
CA ALA A 87 -18.48 10.09 -4.62
C ALA A 87 -17.27 10.95 -4.95
N ILE A 88 -17.04 11.24 -6.23
CA ILE A 88 -15.95 12.14 -6.66
C ILE A 88 -16.10 13.53 -6.03
N ARG A 89 -17.30 14.13 -6.01
CA ARG A 89 -17.51 15.45 -5.37
C ARG A 89 -17.18 15.44 -3.89
N ARG A 90 -17.61 14.39 -3.16
CA ARG A 90 -17.30 14.27 -1.72
C ARG A 90 -15.80 14.13 -1.48
N SER A 91 -15.12 13.30 -2.27
CA SER A 91 -13.68 13.09 -2.14
C SER A 91 -12.88 14.35 -2.55
N LEU A 92 -13.32 15.09 -3.58
CA LEU A 92 -12.71 16.39 -3.97
C LEU A 92 -12.88 17.48 -2.91
N ALA A 93 -13.82 17.34 -1.99
CA ALA A 93 -13.92 18.25 -0.83
C ALA A 93 -12.82 18.00 0.21
N VAL A 94 -12.12 16.88 0.12
CA VAL A 94 -11.03 16.47 1.03
C VAL A 94 -9.66 16.71 0.37
N GLU A 95 -9.50 16.33 -0.90
CA GLU A 95 -8.25 16.46 -1.65
C GLU A 95 -8.57 16.72 -3.14
N ASP A 96 -7.82 17.62 -3.77
CA ASP A 96 -8.02 18.02 -5.18
C ASP A 96 -7.55 16.95 -6.19
N ASP A 97 -6.86 15.92 -5.73
CA ASP A 97 -6.21 14.89 -6.55
C ASP A 97 -6.71 13.50 -6.14
N LEU A 98 -7.53 12.89 -7.00
CA LEU A 98 -8.17 11.60 -6.75
C LEU A 98 -7.70 10.53 -7.71
N VAL A 99 -7.74 9.28 -7.23
CA VAL A 99 -7.64 8.07 -8.07
C VAL A 99 -8.95 7.33 -8.01
N VAL A 100 -9.45 6.92 -9.18
CA VAL A 100 -10.54 5.95 -9.30
C VAL A 100 -9.99 4.68 -9.93
N GLU A 101 -10.19 3.56 -9.26
CA GLU A 101 -9.68 2.27 -9.71
C GLU A 101 -10.75 1.19 -9.65
N ARG A 102 -10.55 0.13 -10.43
CA ARG A 102 -11.36 -1.07 -10.35
C ARG A 102 -11.23 -1.69 -8.95
N ARG A 103 -12.35 -1.93 -8.30
CA ARG A 103 -12.36 -2.58 -7.00
C ARG A 103 -11.96 -4.04 -7.11
N ILE A 104 -10.99 -4.45 -6.31
CA ILE A 104 -10.60 -5.85 -6.15
C ILE A 104 -11.39 -6.42 -4.98
N HIS A 105 -12.11 -7.51 -5.24
CA HIS A 105 -12.85 -8.25 -4.22
C HIS A 105 -12.06 -9.46 -3.79
N GLY A 106 -11.91 -9.67 -2.49
CA GLY A 106 -11.24 -10.85 -1.97
C GLY A 106 -10.49 -10.62 -0.67
N ARG A 107 -9.38 -11.33 -0.51
CA ARG A 107 -8.55 -11.31 0.71
C ARG A 107 -7.56 -10.16 0.68
N GLU A 108 -7.40 -9.48 1.80
CA GLU A 108 -6.45 -8.39 1.98
C GLU A 108 -5.16 -8.89 2.63
N PHE A 109 -4.03 -8.46 2.09
CA PHE A 109 -2.71 -8.84 2.57
C PHE A 109 -1.81 -7.64 2.69
N THR A 110 -0.78 -7.79 3.49
CA THR A 110 0.32 -6.84 3.56
C THR A 110 1.64 -7.56 3.71
N CYS A 111 2.69 -6.96 3.17
CA CYS A 111 4.03 -7.52 3.23
C CYS A 111 5.04 -6.44 3.59
N ALA A 112 5.75 -6.65 4.68
CA ALA A 112 6.87 -5.81 5.06
C ALA A 112 8.12 -6.19 4.28
N VAL A 113 8.97 -5.21 3.99
CA VAL A 113 10.28 -5.40 3.34
C VAL A 113 11.35 -4.74 4.19
N LEU A 114 12.49 -5.40 4.37
CA LEU A 114 13.70 -4.88 4.99
C LEU A 114 14.84 -4.84 3.98
N GLY A 115 15.74 -3.86 4.14
CA GLY A 115 16.92 -3.69 3.30
C GLY A 115 16.67 -2.87 2.04
N GLU A 116 17.52 -3.02 1.03
CA GLU A 116 17.48 -2.23 -0.20
C GLU A 116 18.05 -2.97 -1.41
N GLY A 117 17.71 -2.52 -2.61
CA GLY A 117 18.26 -3.05 -3.85
C GLY A 117 18.17 -4.58 -3.92
N LYS A 118 19.28 -5.27 -4.19
CA LYS A 118 19.34 -6.73 -4.22
C LYS A 118 19.18 -7.40 -2.86
N ASN A 119 19.41 -6.65 -1.79
CA ASN A 119 19.29 -7.11 -0.41
C ASN A 119 17.90 -6.84 0.19
N ALA A 120 17.01 -6.18 -0.55
CA ALA A 120 15.62 -6.03 -0.13
C ALA A 120 14.97 -7.39 0.00
N LYS A 121 14.44 -7.70 1.19
CA LYS A 121 13.83 -8.99 1.53
C LYS A 121 12.44 -8.80 2.09
N ALA A 122 11.48 -9.47 1.47
CA ALA A 122 10.13 -9.58 1.97
C ALA A 122 10.10 -10.43 3.24
N LEU A 123 9.43 -9.92 4.27
CA LEU A 123 9.07 -10.68 5.45
C LEU A 123 7.80 -11.52 5.17
N PRO A 124 7.41 -12.44 6.05
CA PRO A 124 6.20 -13.24 5.86
C PRO A 124 4.97 -12.38 5.55
N ILE A 125 4.20 -12.80 4.58
CA ILE A 125 2.92 -12.18 4.21
C ILE A 125 1.98 -12.23 5.40
N ILE A 126 1.32 -11.13 5.69
CA ILE A 126 0.27 -11.03 6.72
C ILE A 126 -1.08 -10.93 6.00
N GLU A 127 -2.03 -11.76 6.38
CA GLU A 127 -3.43 -11.58 6.00
C GLU A 127 -4.14 -10.68 6.99
N ILE A 128 -4.90 -9.73 6.50
CA ILE A 128 -5.72 -8.80 7.28
C ILE A 128 -7.18 -9.21 7.12
N MET A 129 -7.77 -9.71 8.21
CA MET A 129 -9.16 -10.16 8.25
C MET A 129 -9.99 -9.12 8.99
N ALA A 130 -10.49 -8.12 8.26
CA ALA A 130 -11.36 -7.10 8.81
C ALA A 130 -12.84 -7.54 8.79
N PRO A 131 -13.66 -7.07 9.74
CA PRO A 131 -15.11 -7.28 9.72
C PRO A 131 -15.69 -6.79 8.40
N ASN A 132 -16.56 -7.60 7.80
CA ASN A 132 -17.20 -7.31 6.50
C ASN A 132 -16.22 -7.07 5.34
N GLY A 133 -14.94 -7.46 5.47
CA GLY A 133 -13.91 -7.22 4.47
C GLY A 133 -13.54 -5.74 4.30
N ASP A 134 -13.78 -4.91 5.32
CA ASP A 134 -13.56 -3.47 5.26
C ASP A 134 -12.51 -3.00 6.28
N TYR A 135 -11.25 -2.94 5.84
CA TYR A 135 -10.13 -2.44 6.63
C TYR A 135 -10.03 -0.92 6.51
N ASN A 136 -10.99 -0.22 7.09
CA ASN A 136 -11.05 1.24 7.12
C ASN A 136 -10.36 1.83 8.37
N SER A 137 -10.27 3.17 8.44
CA SER A 137 -9.62 3.88 9.55
C SER A 137 -10.23 3.58 10.92
N VAL A 138 -11.55 3.36 11.00
CA VAL A 138 -12.22 3.02 12.26
C VAL A 138 -11.79 1.63 12.73
N ASN A 139 -11.78 0.63 11.83
CA ASN A 139 -11.37 -0.73 12.13
C ASN A 139 -9.87 -0.83 12.45
N LYS A 140 -9.03 0.01 11.82
CA LYS A 140 -7.58 0.07 12.07
C LYS A 140 -7.23 0.50 13.49
N TYR A 141 -7.96 1.47 14.05
CA TYR A 141 -7.55 2.13 15.30
C TYR A 141 -8.52 1.97 16.47
N GLN A 142 -9.78 1.62 16.21
CA GLN A 142 -10.83 1.55 17.23
C GLN A 142 -11.51 0.19 17.34
N GLY A 143 -11.27 -0.72 16.37
CA GLY A 143 -11.92 -2.03 16.32
C GLY A 143 -11.05 -3.14 16.89
N ASN A 144 -11.56 -3.87 17.91
CA ASN A 144 -10.93 -5.10 18.42
C ASN A 144 -11.25 -6.33 17.55
N GLU A 145 -11.87 -6.16 16.38
CA GLU A 145 -12.39 -7.26 15.56
C GLU A 145 -11.49 -7.62 14.36
N VAL A 146 -10.48 -6.78 14.05
CA VAL A 146 -9.52 -7.12 12.99
C VAL A 146 -8.60 -8.23 13.49
N ARG A 147 -8.50 -9.29 12.71
CA ARG A 147 -7.60 -10.42 12.97
C ARG A 147 -6.47 -10.41 11.94
N TYR A 148 -5.33 -10.91 12.37
CA TYR A 148 -4.15 -11.03 11.52
C TYR A 148 -3.64 -12.46 11.55
N ALA A 149 -3.32 -13.02 10.39
CA ALA A 149 -2.59 -14.28 10.29
C ALA A 149 -1.18 -14.00 9.75
N CYS A 150 -0.16 -14.39 10.51
CA CYS A 150 1.25 -14.21 10.13
C CYS A 150 2.07 -15.46 10.51
N PRO A 151 2.60 -16.22 9.55
CA PRO A 151 2.37 -16.10 8.10
C PRO A 151 0.91 -16.29 7.69
N ALA A 152 0.52 -15.67 6.58
CA ALA A 152 -0.82 -15.88 5.99
C ALA A 152 -0.99 -17.35 5.55
N ASP A 153 -2.21 -17.86 5.66
CA ASP A 153 -2.57 -19.18 5.15
C ASP A 153 -2.73 -19.13 3.62
N LEU A 154 -1.62 -19.38 2.94
CA LEU A 154 -1.48 -19.37 1.48
C LEU A 154 -0.70 -20.61 1.00
N PRO A 155 -0.99 -21.13 -0.19
CA PRO A 155 -0.09 -22.09 -0.84
C PRO A 155 1.32 -21.50 -0.95
N GLU A 156 2.34 -22.33 -0.70
CA GLU A 156 3.75 -21.90 -0.70
C GLU A 156 4.16 -21.17 -1.99
N GLU A 157 3.69 -21.67 -3.14
CA GLU A 157 3.94 -21.05 -4.44
C GLU A 157 3.34 -19.64 -4.53
N THR A 158 2.12 -19.46 -4.04
CA THR A 158 1.44 -18.15 -4.02
C THR A 158 2.17 -17.19 -3.10
N ALA A 159 2.52 -17.62 -1.88
CA ALA A 159 3.25 -16.80 -0.92
C ALA A 159 4.60 -16.35 -1.48
N ARG A 160 5.32 -17.26 -2.15
CA ARG A 160 6.60 -16.96 -2.81
C ARG A 160 6.40 -15.94 -3.95
N ALA A 161 5.42 -16.16 -4.83
CA ALA A 161 5.14 -15.26 -5.95
C ALA A 161 4.77 -13.85 -5.46
N MET A 162 3.98 -13.75 -4.39
CA MET A 162 3.66 -12.46 -3.75
C MET A 162 4.91 -11.80 -3.18
N ALA A 163 5.75 -12.53 -2.45
CA ALA A 163 6.98 -12.00 -1.88
C ALA A 163 7.96 -11.49 -2.95
N GLU A 164 8.20 -12.25 -4.02
CA GLU A 164 9.03 -11.84 -5.16
C GLU A 164 8.48 -10.59 -5.86
N THR A 165 7.15 -10.52 -6.02
CA THR A 165 6.46 -9.36 -6.60
C THR A 165 6.63 -8.12 -5.71
N VAL A 166 6.47 -8.25 -4.40
CA VAL A 166 6.66 -7.19 -3.41
C VAL A 166 8.11 -6.70 -3.40
N GLU A 167 9.09 -7.60 -3.39
CA GLU A 167 10.51 -7.22 -3.47
C GLU A 167 10.81 -6.44 -4.76
N LYS A 168 10.24 -6.88 -5.89
CA LYS A 168 10.39 -6.16 -7.17
C LYS A 168 9.72 -4.79 -7.10
N ALA A 169 8.50 -4.70 -6.57
CA ALA A 169 7.76 -3.45 -6.42
C ALA A 169 8.52 -2.43 -5.56
N TYR A 170 9.08 -2.90 -4.46
CA TYR A 170 9.89 -2.10 -3.55
C TYR A 170 11.15 -1.54 -4.23
N ARG A 171 11.84 -2.38 -5.02
CA ARG A 171 13.03 -1.97 -5.78
C ARG A 171 12.72 -0.97 -6.90
N VAL A 172 11.59 -1.14 -7.60
CA VAL A 172 11.19 -0.28 -8.74
C VAL A 172 11.07 1.18 -8.34
N ILE A 173 10.56 1.47 -7.16
CA ILE A 173 10.44 2.85 -6.67
C ILE A 173 11.71 3.35 -5.95
N GLY A 174 12.75 2.53 -5.83
CA GLY A 174 13.98 2.89 -5.14
C GLY A 174 13.85 2.98 -3.62
N ALA A 175 12.91 2.24 -3.04
CA ALA A 175 12.73 2.20 -1.60
C ALA A 175 13.92 1.52 -0.90
N ARG A 176 14.22 1.95 0.33
CA ARG A 176 15.33 1.44 1.15
C ARG A 176 14.99 1.36 2.64
N GLY A 177 15.83 0.62 3.38
CA GLY A 177 15.74 0.43 4.81
C GLY A 177 14.57 -0.48 5.17
N TRP A 178 13.38 0.06 5.23
CA TRP A 178 12.17 -0.68 5.58
C TRP A 178 10.93 -0.05 4.94
N GLY A 179 9.90 -0.87 4.75
CA GLY A 179 8.62 -0.42 4.20
C GLY A 179 7.59 -1.52 4.25
N ARG A 180 6.39 -1.24 3.76
CA ARG A 180 5.27 -2.18 3.71
C ARG A 180 4.45 -1.94 2.44
N ILE A 181 4.13 -3.02 1.75
CA ILE A 181 3.28 -2.99 0.55
C ILE A 181 1.98 -3.73 0.87
N ASP A 182 0.87 -3.09 0.54
CA ASP A 182 -0.46 -3.62 0.75
C ASP A 182 -1.01 -4.23 -0.55
N LEU A 183 -1.71 -5.37 -0.45
CA LEU A 183 -2.17 -6.17 -1.59
C LEU A 183 -3.61 -6.64 -1.39
N MET A 184 -4.30 -6.88 -2.50
CA MET A 184 -5.57 -7.62 -2.53
C MET A 184 -5.44 -8.84 -3.43
N MET A 185 -6.12 -9.94 -3.08
CA MET A 185 -6.17 -11.16 -3.88
C MET A 185 -7.61 -11.59 -4.16
N GLU A 186 -7.96 -11.72 -5.44
CA GLU A 186 -9.25 -12.23 -5.89
C GLU A 186 -9.42 -13.70 -5.53
N PRO A 187 -10.67 -14.23 -5.48
CA PRO A 187 -10.93 -15.66 -5.30
C PRO A 187 -10.28 -16.56 -6.37
N SER A 188 -9.94 -16.01 -7.52
CA SER A 188 -9.20 -16.68 -8.59
C SER A 188 -7.73 -16.97 -8.24
N GLY A 189 -7.21 -16.37 -7.15
CA GLY A 189 -5.81 -16.40 -6.77
C GLY A 189 -4.96 -15.29 -7.42
N ARG A 190 -5.53 -14.48 -8.32
CA ARG A 190 -4.85 -13.31 -8.87
C ARG A 190 -4.76 -12.22 -7.83
N PHE A 191 -3.56 -11.66 -7.63
CA PHE A 191 -3.32 -10.61 -6.65
C PHE A 191 -2.83 -9.32 -7.30
N TYR A 192 -3.00 -8.21 -6.58
CA TYR A 192 -2.70 -6.85 -7.03
C TYR A 192 -2.04 -6.06 -5.90
N LEU A 193 -1.04 -5.27 -6.26
CA LEU A 193 -0.43 -4.28 -5.39
C LEU A 193 -1.33 -3.05 -5.31
N LEU A 194 -1.54 -2.52 -4.11
CA LEU A 194 -2.41 -1.35 -3.89
C LEU A 194 -1.63 -0.08 -3.63
N GLU A 195 -0.74 -0.13 -2.64
CA GLU A 195 0.08 1.01 -2.21
C GLU A 195 1.33 0.56 -1.48
N ILE A 196 2.29 1.46 -1.34
CA ILE A 196 3.46 1.29 -0.49
C ILE A 196 3.45 2.31 0.64
N ASN A 197 3.77 1.84 1.84
CA ASN A 197 4.04 2.65 3.01
C ASN A 197 5.56 2.69 3.22
N THR A 198 6.19 3.81 2.89
CA THR A 198 7.66 3.99 3.01
C THR A 198 8.09 4.29 4.45
N ASN A 199 7.16 4.59 5.34
CA ASN A 199 7.38 4.78 6.77
C ASN A 199 6.20 4.22 7.58
N PRO A 200 6.04 2.87 7.58
CA PRO A 200 4.90 2.22 8.25
C PRO A 200 5.00 2.33 9.77
N GLY A 201 3.92 2.02 10.48
CA GLY A 201 3.90 2.03 11.94
C GLY A 201 4.95 1.08 12.54
N MET A 202 5.61 1.53 13.62
CA MET A 202 6.69 0.81 14.32
C MET A 202 6.38 0.63 15.82
N THR A 203 5.11 0.51 16.21
CA THR A 203 4.78 0.09 17.57
C THR A 203 4.96 -1.44 17.71
N PRO A 204 5.11 -2.00 18.91
CA PRO A 204 5.23 -3.46 19.10
C PRO A 204 4.08 -4.27 18.51
N HIS A 205 2.92 -3.64 18.27
CA HIS A 205 1.72 -4.27 17.70
C HIS A 205 1.55 -3.99 16.20
N SER A 206 2.43 -3.19 15.60
CA SER A 206 2.38 -2.87 14.17
C SER A 206 2.74 -4.07 13.29
N LEU A 207 2.34 -4.02 12.02
CA LEU A 207 2.44 -5.15 11.10
C LEU A 207 3.89 -5.51 10.75
N VAL A 208 4.79 -4.51 10.60
CA VAL A 208 6.22 -4.78 10.34
C VAL A 208 6.87 -5.54 11.50
N PRO A 209 6.76 -5.11 12.78
CA PRO A 209 7.21 -5.90 13.91
C PRO A 209 6.54 -7.28 14.05
N MET A 210 5.28 -7.41 13.65
CA MET A 210 4.59 -8.70 13.62
C MET A 210 5.26 -9.67 12.65
N ALA A 211 5.51 -9.22 11.40
CA ALA A 211 6.18 -10.02 10.40
C ALA A 211 7.62 -10.38 10.80
N ALA A 212 8.36 -9.44 11.40
CA ALA A 212 9.71 -9.67 11.89
C ALA A 212 9.76 -10.74 12.98
N ARG A 213 8.84 -10.69 13.94
CA ARG A 213 8.74 -11.73 15.00
C ARG A 213 8.46 -13.12 14.43
N ALA A 214 7.68 -13.23 13.35
CA ALA A 214 7.37 -14.51 12.73
C ALA A 214 8.61 -15.20 12.14
N VAL A 215 9.69 -14.46 11.86
CA VAL A 215 10.99 -14.99 11.43
C VAL A 215 12.08 -14.92 12.53
N GLY A 216 11.67 -14.70 13.78
CA GLY A 216 12.58 -14.74 14.93
C GLY A 216 13.36 -13.45 15.18
N ILE A 217 12.99 -12.31 14.55
CA ILE A 217 13.58 -10.99 14.82
C ILE A 217 12.77 -10.31 15.94
N PRO A 218 13.31 -10.16 17.16
CA PRO A 218 12.65 -9.45 18.24
C PRO A 218 12.44 -7.97 17.92
N TYR A 219 11.49 -7.33 18.58
CA TYR A 219 11.15 -5.92 18.33
C TYR A 219 12.35 -4.98 18.50
N GLU A 220 13.11 -5.17 19.58
CA GLU A 220 14.28 -4.35 19.91
C GLU A 220 15.38 -4.50 18.85
N GLU A 221 15.59 -5.72 18.36
CA GLU A 221 16.55 -6.00 17.30
C GLU A 221 16.12 -5.35 15.96
N LEU A 222 14.84 -5.47 15.60
CA LEU A 222 14.28 -4.79 14.43
C LEU A 222 14.50 -3.28 14.49
N VAL A 223 14.19 -2.65 15.63
CA VAL A 223 14.37 -1.20 15.82
C VAL A 223 15.83 -0.81 15.70
N LEU A 224 16.75 -1.58 16.30
CA LEU A 224 18.19 -1.33 16.17
C LEU A 224 18.69 -1.51 14.73
N GLN A 225 18.22 -2.55 14.03
CA GLN A 225 18.55 -2.76 12.63
C GLN A 225 18.11 -1.56 11.79
N VAL A 226 16.84 -1.14 11.89
CA VAL A 226 16.32 0.01 11.16
C VAL A 226 17.09 1.29 11.52
N ALA A 227 17.38 1.52 12.79
CA ALA A 227 18.13 2.69 13.25
C ALA A 227 19.57 2.72 12.71
N SER A 228 20.23 1.56 12.63
CA SER A 228 21.61 1.45 12.15
C SER A 228 21.76 1.77 10.64
N GLU A 229 20.68 1.74 9.88
CA GLU A 229 20.66 2.07 8.45
C GLU A 229 20.43 3.57 8.17
N ALA A 230 20.35 4.40 9.23
CA ALA A 230 20.14 5.83 9.09
C ALA A 230 21.27 6.48 8.27
N ARG A 231 20.90 7.13 7.17
CA ARG A 231 21.85 7.83 6.29
C ARG A 231 21.15 8.89 5.44
N LEU A 232 21.95 9.70 4.77
CA LEU A 232 21.47 10.58 3.70
C LEU A 232 21.48 9.84 2.35
N ASP A 233 20.64 10.26 1.40
CA ASP A 233 20.68 9.75 0.03
C ASP A 233 21.96 10.25 -0.69
N HIS A 234 22.36 11.49 -0.38
CA HIS A 234 23.55 12.14 -0.93
C HIS A 234 24.38 12.69 0.22
N ALA A 235 25.42 11.95 0.64
CA ALA A 235 26.46 12.50 1.48
C ALA A 235 27.30 13.46 0.61
N VAL A 236 27.44 14.71 1.03
CA VAL A 236 28.33 15.71 0.43
C VAL A 236 29.76 15.49 0.92
#